data_73b37789319b663ef70f4d3a66986868
#
_entry.id   73b37789319b663ef70f4d3a66986868
#
_cell.length_a   1.000
_cell.length_b   1.000
_cell.length_c   1.000
_cell.angle_alpha   90.00
_cell.angle_beta   90.00
_cell.angle_gamma   90.00
#
_symmetry.space_group_name_H-M   'P 1'
#
loop_
_entity.id
_entity.type
_entity.pdbx_description
1 polymer ?
#
loop_
_entity_poly.entity_id
_entity_poly.type
_entity_poly.pdbx_seq_one_letter_code
_entity_poly.pdbx_strand_id
1 'polypeptide(L)'
;MEDEEIEKALLKKAVGFQVEEVIEEFAIDENGNQVLTKRKKTTKNIPPDVSAIKILLSYYDEKTFDELNAMTDKELLQQRDLLLKSLQEFDKKELS
;
A
#
# COMPACT_ATOMS: atom_id res chain seq x y z
N MET A 1 13.20 -8.07 -6.96
CA MET A 1 13.30 -8.53 -5.56
C MET A 1 13.07 -10.02 -5.50
N GLU A 2 13.87 -10.70 -4.69
CA GLU A 2 13.79 -12.15 -4.56
C GLU A 2 12.56 -12.62 -3.81
N ASP A 3 12.05 -11.80 -2.89
CA ASP A 3 10.85 -12.13 -2.11
C ASP A 3 9.63 -11.43 -2.69
N GLU A 4 8.76 -12.21 -3.33
CA GLU A 4 7.54 -11.69 -3.96
C GLU A 4 6.55 -11.10 -2.95
N GLU A 5 6.50 -11.62 -1.73
CA GLU A 5 5.59 -11.12 -0.70
C GLU A 5 6.03 -9.73 -0.22
N ILE A 6 7.33 -9.54 -0.03
CA ILE A 6 7.89 -8.24 0.35
C ILE A 6 7.66 -7.24 -0.79
N GLU A 7 7.91 -7.65 -2.03
CA GLU A 7 7.69 -6.80 -3.21
C GLU A 7 6.24 -6.36 -3.32
N LYS A 8 5.29 -7.29 -3.19
CA LYS A 8 3.85 -6.97 -3.23
C LYS A 8 3.45 -6.02 -2.12
N ALA A 9 3.98 -6.22 -0.91
CA ALA A 9 3.71 -5.33 0.23
C ALA A 9 4.24 -3.92 -0.03
N LEU A 10 5.44 -3.80 -0.58
CA LEU A 10 6.02 -2.50 -0.94
C LEU A 10 5.23 -1.80 -2.05
N LEU A 11 4.81 -2.54 -3.08
CA LEU A 11 4.01 -2.00 -4.17
C LEU A 11 2.66 -1.49 -3.65
N LYS A 12 2.01 -2.24 -2.79
CA LYS A 12 0.75 -1.84 -2.16
C LYS A 12 0.92 -0.53 -1.37
N LYS A 13 1.96 -0.44 -0.56
CA LYS A 13 2.26 0.76 0.22
C LYS A 13 2.65 1.94 -0.67
N ALA A 14 3.36 1.70 -1.76
CA ALA A 14 3.78 2.75 -2.68
C ALA A 14 2.61 3.40 -3.41
N VAL A 15 1.56 2.63 -3.68
CA VAL A 15 0.35 3.11 -4.37
C VAL A 15 -0.65 3.73 -3.40
N GLY A 16 -0.66 3.25 -2.15
CA GLY A 16 -1.71 3.55 -1.20
C GLY A 16 -2.86 2.57 -1.33
N PHE A 17 -3.70 2.49 -0.34
CA PHE A 17 -4.80 1.52 -0.32
C PHE A 17 -5.90 1.97 0.61
N GLN A 18 -7.04 1.27 0.55
CA GLN A 18 -8.16 1.49 1.44
C GLN A 18 -8.28 0.35 2.45
N VAL A 19 -8.63 0.68 3.67
CA VAL A 19 -8.87 -0.29 4.74
C VAL A 19 -10.27 -0.08 5.28
N GLU A 20 -11.02 -1.17 5.41
CA GLU A 20 -12.31 -1.13 6.11
C GLU A 20 -12.10 -1.45 7.58
N GLU A 21 -12.64 -0.59 8.44
CA GLU A 21 -12.71 -0.85 9.87
C GLU A 21 -14.16 -1.16 10.23
N VAL A 22 -14.36 -2.23 10.96
CA VAL A 22 -15.67 -2.61 11.48
C VAL A 22 -15.63 -2.54 12.99
N ILE A 23 -16.46 -1.69 13.56
CA ILE A 23 -16.60 -1.56 15.02
C ILE A 23 -17.96 -2.12 15.39
N GLU A 24 -17.96 -3.08 16.29
CA GLU A 24 -19.19 -3.70 16.80
C GLU A 24 -19.30 -3.46 18.30
N GLU A 25 -20.47 -3.02 18.73
CA GLU A 25 -20.78 -2.85 20.14
C GLU A 25 -21.79 -3.91 20.56
N PHE A 26 -21.55 -4.50 21.74
CA PHE A 26 -22.39 -5.55 22.30
C PHE A 26 -22.92 -5.12 23.67
N ALA A 27 -24.12 -5.55 23.98
CA ALA A 27 -24.69 -5.43 25.31
C ALA A 27 -25.05 -6.83 25.84
N ILE A 28 -25.16 -6.95 27.15
CA ILE A 28 -25.58 -8.20 27.78
C ILE A 28 -27.08 -8.10 28.06
N ASP A 29 -27.87 -9.06 27.56
CA ASP A 29 -29.29 -9.10 27.78
C ASP A 29 -29.65 -9.66 29.19
N GLU A 30 -30.92 -9.75 29.48
CA GLU A 30 -31.43 -10.24 30.78
C GLU A 30 -31.03 -11.69 31.08
N ASN A 31 -30.77 -12.48 30.03
CA ASN A 31 -30.36 -13.89 30.13
C ASN A 31 -28.83 -14.09 30.16
N GLY A 32 -28.06 -13.01 30.18
CA GLY A 32 -26.61 -13.06 30.19
C GLY A 32 -25.97 -13.30 28.83
N ASN A 33 -26.73 -13.23 27.74
CA ASN A 33 -26.22 -13.40 26.38
C ASN A 33 -25.72 -12.08 25.79
N GLN A 34 -24.66 -12.13 24.98
CA GLN A 34 -24.21 -10.97 24.23
C GLN A 34 -25.13 -10.72 23.02
N VAL A 35 -25.55 -9.49 22.88
CA VAL A 35 -26.40 -9.05 21.77
C VAL A 35 -25.72 -7.90 21.06
N LEU A 36 -25.62 -7.98 19.75
CA LEU A 36 -25.07 -6.90 18.93
C LEU A 36 -26.05 -5.71 18.94
N THR A 37 -25.60 -4.58 19.48
CA THR A 37 -26.44 -3.38 19.58
C THR A 37 -26.12 -2.35 18.51
N LYS A 38 -24.88 -2.34 18.01
CA LYS A 38 -24.44 -1.36 17.01
C LYS A 38 -23.30 -1.92 16.17
N ARG A 39 -23.36 -1.64 14.89
CA ARG A 39 -22.30 -1.98 13.95
C ARG A 39 -21.99 -0.76 13.09
N LYS A 40 -20.71 -0.39 13.04
CA LYS A 40 -20.24 0.74 12.24
C LYS A 40 -19.14 0.28 11.30
N LYS A 41 -19.28 0.59 10.01
CA LYS A 41 -18.22 0.38 9.02
C LYS A 41 -17.65 1.73 8.64
N THR A 42 -16.33 1.82 8.63
CA THR A 42 -15.62 3.02 8.22
C THR A 42 -14.54 2.63 7.23
N THR A 43 -14.45 3.36 6.13
CA THR A 43 -13.39 3.19 5.15
C THR A 43 -12.31 4.23 5.40
N LYS A 44 -11.07 3.79 5.58
CA LYS A 44 -9.91 4.68 5.70
C LYS A 44 -9.06 4.59 4.45
N ASN A 45 -8.63 5.74 3.95
CA ASN A 45 -7.67 5.83 2.86
C ASN A 45 -6.28 5.93 3.44
N ILE A 46 -5.42 4.96 3.10
CA ILE A 46 -4.01 4.99 3.48
C ILE A 46 -3.24 5.60 2.33
N PRO A 47 -2.60 6.77 2.51
CA PRO A 47 -1.89 7.43 1.43
C PRO A 47 -0.65 6.67 1.00
N PRO A 48 -0.08 6.99 -0.20
CA PRO A 48 1.18 6.39 -0.64
C PRO A 48 2.29 6.61 0.38
N ASP A 49 3.06 5.55 0.65
CA ASP A 49 4.19 5.58 1.58
C ASP A 49 5.47 5.95 0.81
N VAL A 50 6.00 7.13 1.08
CA VAL A 50 7.20 7.65 0.43
C VAL A 50 8.41 6.75 0.68
N SER A 51 8.54 6.19 1.87
CA SER A 51 9.64 5.27 2.19
C SER A 51 9.61 4.01 1.32
N ALA A 52 8.41 3.45 1.11
CA ALA A 52 8.25 2.29 0.23
C ALA A 52 8.60 2.63 -1.22
N ILE A 53 8.22 3.83 -1.69
CA ILE A 53 8.59 4.31 -3.04
C ILE A 53 10.10 4.38 -3.18
N LYS A 54 10.81 4.95 -2.21
CA LYS A 54 12.27 5.06 -2.24
C LYS A 54 12.94 3.69 -2.30
N ILE A 55 12.45 2.74 -1.52
CA ILE A 55 13.01 1.37 -1.52
C ILE A 55 12.85 0.73 -2.90
N LEU A 56 11.68 0.85 -3.51
CA LEU A 56 11.42 0.30 -4.85
C LEU A 56 12.30 0.97 -5.91
N LEU A 57 12.44 2.28 -5.89
CA LEU A 57 13.28 3.00 -6.84
C LEU A 57 14.75 2.68 -6.64
N SER A 58 15.19 2.48 -5.41
CA SER A 58 16.56 2.05 -5.13
C SER A 58 16.85 0.68 -5.74
N TYR A 59 15.90 -0.23 -5.66
CA TYR A 59 16.06 -1.58 -6.19
C TYR A 59 15.98 -1.64 -7.72
N TYR A 60 14.91 -1.10 -8.30
CA TYR A 60 14.66 -1.24 -9.75
C TYR A 60 15.45 -0.24 -10.61
N ASP A 61 15.57 1.01 -10.15
CA ASP A 61 16.23 2.07 -10.92
C ASP A 61 17.66 2.32 -10.46
N GLU A 62 18.15 1.56 -9.49
CA GLU A 62 19.51 1.66 -8.94
C GLU A 62 19.87 3.05 -8.43
N LYS A 63 18.87 3.83 -8.00
CA LYS A 63 19.10 5.15 -7.42
C LYS A 63 19.63 5.05 -6.00
N THR A 64 20.57 5.92 -5.65
CA THR A 64 21.07 5.99 -4.28
C THR A 64 20.04 6.68 -3.36
N PHE A 65 20.12 6.39 -2.07
CA PHE A 65 19.25 7.08 -1.10
C PHE A 65 19.52 8.58 -1.04
N ASP A 66 20.76 9.02 -1.28
CA ASP A 66 21.07 10.45 -1.36
C ASP A 66 20.30 11.11 -2.51
N GLU A 67 20.28 10.49 -3.69
CA GLU A 67 19.50 10.99 -4.82
C GLU A 67 18.00 11.02 -4.50
N LEU A 68 17.48 9.94 -3.90
CA LEU A 68 16.07 9.83 -3.56
C LEU A 68 15.64 10.82 -2.49
N ASN A 69 16.50 11.06 -1.49
CA ASN A 69 16.22 12.00 -0.42
C ASN A 69 16.25 13.46 -0.90
N ALA A 70 16.91 13.74 -2.02
CA ALA A 70 16.92 15.06 -2.65
C ALA A 70 15.66 15.33 -3.48
N MET A 71 14.87 14.32 -3.77
CA MET A 71 13.64 14.44 -4.57
C MET A 71 12.45 14.88 -3.71
N THR A 72 11.57 15.68 -4.30
CA THR A 72 10.29 16.05 -3.67
C THR A 72 9.33 14.85 -3.70
N ASP A 73 8.32 14.89 -2.85
CA ASP A 73 7.28 13.85 -2.85
C ASP A 73 6.60 13.73 -4.23
N LYS A 74 6.37 14.88 -4.87
CA LYS A 74 5.78 14.91 -6.22
C LYS A 74 6.66 14.19 -7.24
N GLU A 75 7.98 14.45 -7.20
CA GLU A 75 8.94 13.78 -8.09
C GLU A 75 8.98 12.28 -7.81
N LEU A 76 8.95 11.87 -6.54
CA LEU A 76 8.92 10.46 -6.15
C LEU A 76 7.66 9.76 -6.67
N LEU A 77 6.50 10.41 -6.57
CA LEU A 77 5.25 9.87 -7.11
C LEU A 77 5.30 9.72 -8.63
N GLN A 78 5.90 10.66 -9.33
CA GLN A 78 6.10 10.58 -10.78
C GLN A 78 7.02 9.42 -11.16
N GLN A 79 8.12 9.25 -10.45
CA GLN A 79 9.05 8.14 -10.67
C GLN A 79 8.39 6.79 -10.36
N ARG A 80 7.57 6.73 -9.30
CA ARG A 80 6.77 5.55 -8.99
C ARG A 80 5.87 5.17 -10.17
N ASP A 81 5.16 6.13 -10.74
CA ASP A 81 4.25 5.88 -11.86
C ASP A 81 4.99 5.33 -13.08
N LEU A 82 6.16 5.87 -13.39
CA LEU A 82 7.01 5.37 -14.48
C LEU A 82 7.47 3.93 -14.21
N LEU A 83 7.87 3.64 -12.98
CA LEU A 83 8.26 2.28 -12.59
C LEU A 83 7.12 1.29 -12.72
N LEU A 84 5.94 1.64 -12.23
CA LEU A 84 4.76 0.77 -12.32
C LEU A 84 4.39 0.48 -13.76
N LYS A 85 4.49 1.47 -14.63
CA LYS A 85 4.24 1.29 -16.05
C LYS A 85 5.23 0.32 -16.68
N SER A 86 6.52 0.47 -16.35
CA SER A 86 7.57 -0.45 -16.82
C SER A 86 7.33 -1.89 -16.38
N LEU A 87 6.92 -2.08 -15.13
CA LEU A 87 6.63 -3.41 -14.59
C LEU A 87 5.43 -4.05 -15.29
N GLN A 88 4.40 -3.28 -15.58
CA GLN A 88 3.24 -3.77 -16.33
C GLN A 88 3.59 -4.16 -17.75
N GLU A 89 4.40 -3.37 -18.44
CA GLU A 89 4.85 -3.69 -19.80
C GLU A 89 5.71 -4.95 -19.82
N PHE A 90 6.54 -5.15 -18.82
CA PHE A 90 7.36 -6.36 -18.68
C PHE A 90 6.46 -7.60 -18.52
N ASP A 91 5.46 -7.55 -17.65
CA ASP A 91 4.53 -8.65 -17.43
C ASP A 91 3.76 -9.01 -18.72
N LYS A 92 3.32 -8.00 -19.48
CA LYS A 92 2.65 -8.24 -20.76
C LYS A 92 3.53 -8.95 -21.77
N LYS A 93 4.81 -8.62 -21.82
CA LYS A 93 5.76 -9.27 -22.72
C LYS A 93 6.00 -10.72 -22.35
N GLU A 94 6.03 -11.03 -21.07
CA GLU A 94 6.20 -12.40 -20.62
C GLU A 94 4.97 -13.26 -20.89
N LEU A 95 3.79 -12.66 -20.88
CA LEU A 95 2.52 -13.36 -21.10
C LEU A 95 2.18 -13.55 -22.60
N SER A 96 2.87 -12.85 -23.46
CA SER A 96 2.67 -12.98 -24.92
C SER A 96 3.67 -13.97 -25.58
#